data_abaf2a65692c3bc6ce9b32b5b5e1a4d0
#
_entry.id   abaf2a65692c3bc6ce9b32b5b5e1a4d0
#
_cell.length_a   1.000
_cell.length_b   1.000
_cell.length_c   1.000
_cell.angle_alpha   90.00
_cell.angle_beta   90.00
_cell.angle_gamma   90.00
#
_symmetry.space_group_name_H-M   'P 1'
#
loop_
_entity.id
_entity.type
_entity.pdbx_description
1 polymer ?
#
loop_
_entity_poly.entity_id
_entity_poly.type
_entity_poly.pdbx_seq_one_letter_code
_entity_poly.pdbx_strand_id
1 'polypeptide(L)'
;MKLKSLSKYFCLIILLIFNCNFTYAEEEEVDIWKNNNQKKNSQNPTLTNDGVSSNSIFKRDREKKEKLFIEENIENREEDIKIYGIYDPEDNDFKLQMWANTQPQEIKKIVKRIDKLQLSNFSKDIFIKTMLTYSYTPPQMSEEEFIEIKLNWLMKNDEEKILEEYLNKNQEFHNKAKVIQYLVDRSISSAKLKDGCEKVNFINKEIKDSYLEKFKIYCLIFQKKNNQAQLLFDILKEQKMSDDFFNDKINYLLGISKSTSQKVNEKNLLYFYLSSITVTDFKFQPNKKTSKGIWEYLNSANLIKLEDVENIDKIRELEQAANDNTLDKKKIFEIYRQIPFELNTLINAEDVYQTLNSVNSRSLIYQKYLLSDNIENKIKLLFLLKDLFKKDKLQNVYAKFLSNNLKQLDQDKIPKSYQEIVEKNILEDEEFKLGKIK
;
A
#
# COMPACT_ATOMS: atom_id res chain seq x y z
N MET A 1 12.94 16.84 -61.03
CA MET A 1 11.70 16.24 -61.59
C MET A 1 11.05 15.34 -60.54
N LYS A 2 9.75 15.54 -60.23
CA LYS A 2 8.85 14.73 -59.37
C LYS A 2 8.95 14.88 -57.84
N LEU A 3 8.52 16.06 -57.36
CA LEU A 3 8.08 16.26 -55.96
C LEU A 3 6.55 16.56 -55.84
N LYS A 4 5.80 16.46 -56.93
CA LYS A 4 4.36 16.78 -56.95
C LYS A 4 3.42 15.58 -56.73
N SER A 5 3.93 14.37 -56.65
CA SER A 5 3.13 13.18 -56.46
C SER A 5 2.93 12.76 -54.99
N LEU A 6 3.86 13.09 -54.10
CA LEU A 6 3.76 12.75 -52.68
C LEU A 6 2.72 13.57 -51.89
N SER A 7 2.46 14.81 -52.35
CA SER A 7 1.50 15.70 -51.67
C SER A 7 0.04 15.24 -51.79
N LYS A 8 -0.35 14.57 -52.86
CA LYS A 8 -1.75 14.06 -53.03
C LYS A 8 -2.09 12.85 -52.15
N TYR A 9 -1.11 11.97 -51.93
CA TYR A 9 -1.32 10.80 -51.05
C TYR A 9 -1.25 11.19 -49.58
N PHE A 10 -0.48 12.21 -49.23
CA PHE A 10 -0.40 12.74 -47.86
C PHE A 10 -1.71 13.39 -47.42
N CYS A 11 -2.39 14.15 -48.28
CA CYS A 11 -3.72 14.68 -48.00
C CYS A 11 -4.80 13.58 -47.92
N LEU A 12 -4.68 12.50 -48.68
CA LEU A 12 -5.63 11.38 -48.63
C LEU A 12 -5.50 10.54 -47.35
N ILE A 13 -4.28 10.38 -46.87
CA ILE A 13 -4.00 9.71 -45.58
C ILE A 13 -4.50 10.56 -44.38
N ILE A 14 -4.35 11.88 -44.43
CA ILE A 14 -4.89 12.78 -43.40
C ILE A 14 -6.43 12.75 -43.42
N LEU A 15 -7.07 12.68 -44.56
CA LEU A 15 -8.53 12.58 -44.68
C LEU A 15 -9.09 11.23 -44.19
N LEU A 16 -8.32 10.13 -44.31
CA LEU A 16 -8.67 8.82 -43.76
C LEU A 16 -8.50 8.76 -42.23
N ILE A 17 -7.53 9.49 -41.69
CA ILE A 17 -7.32 9.57 -40.23
C ILE A 17 -8.43 10.40 -39.55
N PHE A 18 -9.01 11.40 -40.25
CA PHE A 18 -10.12 12.22 -39.73
C PHE A 18 -11.50 11.54 -39.83
N ASN A 19 -11.64 10.45 -40.60
CA ASN A 19 -12.91 9.71 -40.70
C ASN A 19 -12.92 8.43 -39.83
N CYS A 20 -11.87 8.14 -39.05
CA CYS A 20 -12.02 7.27 -37.91
C CYS A 20 -12.81 8.04 -36.85
N ASN A 21 -14.13 8.02 -36.95
CA ASN A 21 -14.99 8.26 -35.80
C ASN A 21 -14.58 7.25 -34.72
N PHE A 22 -13.71 7.65 -33.79
CA PHE A 22 -13.69 7.06 -32.48
C PHE A 22 -15.09 7.30 -31.93
N THR A 23 -15.92 6.30 -31.99
CA THR A 23 -17.01 6.18 -31.04
C THR A 23 -16.32 6.04 -29.69
N TYR A 24 -16.05 7.18 -29.05
CA TYR A 24 -15.96 7.22 -27.60
C TYR A 24 -17.32 6.67 -27.17
N ALA A 25 -17.34 5.47 -26.62
CA ALA A 25 -18.38 5.13 -25.69
C ALA A 25 -18.23 6.20 -24.60
N GLU A 26 -19.13 7.17 -24.56
CA GLU A 26 -19.38 7.97 -23.37
C GLU A 26 -19.72 6.93 -22.31
N GLU A 27 -18.72 6.56 -21.53
CA GLU A 27 -18.98 6.00 -20.22
C GLU A 27 -19.67 7.16 -19.48
N GLU A 28 -20.99 7.06 -19.35
CA GLU A 28 -21.75 7.96 -18.51
C GLU A 28 -21.01 8.08 -17.19
N GLU A 29 -20.54 9.28 -16.88
CA GLU A 29 -20.05 9.60 -15.54
C GLU A 29 -21.20 9.24 -14.61
N VAL A 30 -21.05 8.14 -13.87
CA VAL A 30 -22.00 7.77 -12.83
C VAL A 30 -21.78 8.77 -11.71
N ASP A 31 -22.51 9.87 -11.78
CA ASP A 31 -22.63 10.82 -10.69
C ASP A 31 -23.39 10.12 -9.57
N ILE A 32 -22.66 9.54 -8.63
CA ILE A 32 -23.20 8.84 -7.45
C ILE A 32 -24.09 9.76 -6.57
N TRP A 33 -24.12 11.07 -6.87
CA TRP A 33 -24.89 12.08 -6.14
C TRP A 33 -26.14 12.56 -6.88
N LYS A 34 -26.43 12.14 -8.12
CA LYS A 34 -27.68 12.46 -8.80
C LYS A 34 -28.81 11.62 -8.24
N ASN A 35 -29.52 12.18 -7.27
CA ASN A 35 -30.83 11.71 -6.84
C ASN A 35 -31.82 11.86 -8.00
N ASN A 36 -32.31 10.76 -8.53
CA ASN A 36 -33.50 10.75 -9.38
C ASN A 36 -34.73 11.06 -8.51
N ASN A 37 -35.00 12.35 -8.35
CA ASN A 37 -36.26 12.82 -7.81
C ASN A 37 -37.40 12.52 -8.80
N GLN A 38 -38.02 11.36 -8.69
CA GLN A 38 -39.38 11.18 -9.15
C GLN A 38 -40.34 11.34 -7.96
N LYS A 39 -41.07 12.45 -8.03
CA LYS A 39 -42.14 12.85 -7.09
C LYS A 39 -43.14 11.74 -6.89
N LYS A 40 -43.43 11.37 -5.65
CA LYS A 40 -44.79 11.04 -5.21
C LYS A 40 -45.07 11.73 -3.88
N ASN A 41 -46.11 12.57 -3.91
CA ASN A 41 -46.69 13.28 -2.77
C ASN A 41 -47.17 12.32 -1.69
N SER A 42 -46.83 12.57 -0.44
CA SER A 42 -47.78 12.47 0.67
C SER A 42 -47.21 13.15 1.94
N GLN A 43 -47.93 14.16 2.34
CA GLN A 43 -48.20 14.81 3.61
C GLN A 43 -47.26 14.56 4.82
N ASN A 44 -46.68 15.68 5.30
CA ASN A 44 -46.03 15.87 6.60
C ASN A 44 -47.03 15.71 7.77
N PRO A 45 -46.52 15.25 8.91
CA PRO A 45 -46.87 15.84 10.18
C PRO A 45 -45.64 16.41 10.89
N THR A 46 -45.82 17.61 11.38
CA THR A 46 -44.99 18.45 12.24
C THR A 46 -44.53 17.70 13.49
N LEU A 47 -43.24 17.77 13.83
CA LEU A 47 -42.73 17.35 15.13
C LEU A 47 -41.89 18.45 15.76
N THR A 48 -42.27 18.77 16.99
CA THR A 48 -41.66 19.71 17.92
C THR A 48 -40.31 19.25 18.44
N ASN A 49 -39.39 20.23 18.61
CA ASN A 49 -38.06 20.11 19.20
C ASN A 49 -38.12 19.71 20.68
N ASP A 50 -37.34 18.68 21.05
CA ASP A 50 -36.73 18.59 22.38
C ASP A 50 -35.37 17.89 22.27
N GLY A 51 -34.33 18.54 22.81
CA GLY A 51 -32.93 18.13 22.70
C GLY A 51 -32.58 16.88 23.52
N VAL A 52 -31.89 15.95 22.89
CA VAL A 52 -31.37 14.75 23.56
C VAL A 52 -29.97 14.41 23.03
N SER A 53 -29.09 14.05 23.94
CA SER A 53 -27.69 13.66 23.82
C SER A 53 -27.42 12.60 22.77
N SER A 54 -26.26 12.70 22.09
CA SER A 54 -25.80 11.91 20.93
C SER A 54 -25.82 10.37 21.09
N ASN A 55 -25.79 9.85 22.32
CA ASN A 55 -25.84 8.41 22.56
C ASN A 55 -27.24 7.78 22.40
N SER A 56 -28.27 8.59 22.20
CA SER A 56 -29.66 8.11 22.10
C SER A 56 -30.15 7.86 20.68
N ILE A 57 -29.44 8.38 19.66
CA ILE A 57 -29.88 8.34 18.25
C ILE A 57 -29.76 6.93 17.69
N PHE A 58 -28.63 6.25 17.95
CA PHE A 58 -28.44 4.85 17.52
C PHE A 58 -29.44 3.89 18.18
N LYS A 59 -29.82 4.14 19.44
CA LYS A 59 -30.88 3.38 20.10
C LYS A 59 -32.27 3.62 19.50
N ARG A 60 -32.58 4.88 19.13
CA ARG A 60 -33.89 5.23 18.54
C ARG A 60 -34.08 4.63 17.14
N ASP A 61 -33.06 4.65 16.29
CA ASP A 61 -33.17 4.05 14.96
C ASP A 61 -33.21 2.51 15.02
N ARG A 62 -32.54 1.89 16.01
CA ARG A 62 -32.70 0.48 16.31
C ARG A 62 -34.12 0.13 16.74
N GLU A 63 -34.67 0.87 17.73
CA GLU A 63 -36.02 0.67 18.20
C GLU A 63 -37.09 0.92 17.13
N LYS A 64 -36.91 1.93 16.26
CA LYS A 64 -37.83 2.20 15.14
C LYS A 64 -37.78 1.09 14.08
N LYS A 65 -36.60 0.54 13.80
CA LYS A 65 -36.45 -0.53 12.82
C LYS A 65 -36.95 -1.89 13.38
N GLU A 66 -36.72 -2.15 14.65
CA GLU A 66 -37.30 -3.30 15.34
C GLU A 66 -38.85 -3.24 15.32
N LYS A 67 -39.46 -2.07 15.56
CA LYS A 67 -40.89 -1.86 15.45
C LYS A 67 -41.43 -2.01 14.03
N LEU A 68 -40.75 -1.45 13.03
CA LEU A 68 -41.16 -1.59 11.62
C LEU A 68 -41.02 -3.02 11.12
N PHE A 69 -39.96 -3.74 11.56
CA PHE A 69 -39.77 -5.17 11.22
C PHE A 69 -40.79 -6.08 11.93
N ILE A 70 -41.24 -5.73 13.14
CA ILE A 70 -42.24 -6.49 13.88
C ILE A 70 -43.64 -6.34 13.25
N GLU A 71 -43.92 -5.19 12.59
CA GLU A 71 -45.18 -4.99 11.89
C GLU A 71 -45.24 -5.65 10.50
N GLU A 72 -44.09 -5.87 9.81
CA GLU A 72 -44.04 -6.46 8.47
C GLU A 72 -43.69 -7.97 8.41
N ASN A 73 -43.07 -8.54 9.47
CA ASN A 73 -42.66 -9.95 9.49
C ASN A 73 -42.82 -10.58 10.85
N ILE A 74 -44.02 -11.00 11.19
CA ILE A 74 -44.29 -11.92 12.32
C ILE A 74 -44.00 -13.33 11.81
N GLU A 75 -42.78 -13.65 11.49
CA GLU A 75 -42.23 -15.02 11.52
C GLU A 75 -40.69 -15.00 11.31
N ASN A 76 -39.98 -15.26 12.44
CA ASN A 76 -38.63 -15.81 12.55
C ASN A 76 -37.39 -14.89 12.40
N ARG A 77 -36.71 -14.87 13.54
CA ARG A 77 -35.32 -14.55 13.86
C ARG A 77 -35.02 -13.12 14.22
N GLU A 78 -34.98 -12.88 15.54
CA GLU A 78 -34.18 -11.80 16.15
C GLU A 78 -32.68 -12.10 15.93
N GLU A 79 -32.17 -11.92 14.71
CA GLU A 79 -30.75 -11.75 14.50
C GLU A 79 -30.47 -10.28 14.78
N ASP A 80 -29.75 -9.97 15.86
CA ASP A 80 -29.23 -8.65 16.16
C ASP A 80 -28.49 -8.12 14.93
N ILE A 81 -29.06 -7.13 14.23
CA ILE A 81 -28.43 -6.51 13.05
C ILE A 81 -27.21 -5.75 13.54
N LYS A 82 -26.04 -6.30 13.29
CA LYS A 82 -24.76 -5.67 13.62
C LYS A 82 -24.41 -4.63 12.57
N ILE A 83 -23.91 -3.50 13.03
CA ILE A 83 -23.50 -2.37 12.19
C ILE A 83 -22.02 -2.15 12.43
N TYR A 84 -21.23 -2.12 11.35
CA TYR A 84 -19.77 -1.99 11.41
C TYR A 84 -19.29 -0.73 10.69
N GLY A 85 -18.44 0.02 11.38
CA GLY A 85 -17.86 1.26 10.85
C GLY A 85 -16.94 1.94 11.86
N ILE A 86 -16.49 3.13 11.54
CA ILE A 86 -15.69 3.99 12.44
C ILE A 86 -16.20 5.43 12.50
N TYR A 87 -16.94 5.87 11.50
CA TYR A 87 -17.47 7.24 11.41
C TYR A 87 -18.97 7.26 11.67
N ASP A 88 -19.40 8.29 12.41
CA ASP A 88 -20.83 8.54 12.61
C ASP A 88 -21.48 9.00 11.29
N PRO A 89 -22.64 8.47 10.89
CA PRO A 89 -23.33 8.90 9.69
C PRO A 89 -23.67 10.39 9.71
N GLU A 90 -24.07 10.93 10.84
CA GLU A 90 -24.49 12.34 10.97
C GLU A 90 -23.30 13.31 10.74
N ASP A 91 -22.10 12.94 11.16
CA ASP A 91 -20.90 13.77 10.96
C ASP A 91 -20.49 13.91 9.48
N ASN A 92 -21.02 13.05 8.61
CA ASN A 92 -20.67 13.00 7.19
C ASN A 92 -21.90 13.15 6.27
N ASP A 93 -23.03 13.64 6.78
CA ASP A 93 -24.30 13.79 6.07
C ASP A 93 -24.82 12.48 5.44
N PHE A 94 -24.50 11.33 6.02
CA PHE A 94 -24.99 10.04 5.62
C PHE A 94 -26.13 9.53 6.50
N LYS A 95 -26.76 8.45 6.07
CA LYS A 95 -27.77 7.70 6.84
C LYS A 95 -27.36 6.26 6.99
N LEU A 96 -27.84 5.57 8.03
CA LEU A 96 -27.59 4.14 8.21
C LEU A 96 -28.00 3.33 6.97
N GLN A 97 -29.04 3.77 6.26
CA GLN A 97 -29.58 3.13 5.05
C GLN A 97 -28.88 3.59 3.74
N MET A 98 -27.70 4.23 3.80
CA MET A 98 -27.03 4.80 2.62
C MET A 98 -26.84 3.80 1.46
N TRP A 99 -26.77 2.52 1.73
CA TRP A 99 -26.60 1.46 0.75
C TRP A 99 -27.91 0.77 0.33
N ALA A 100 -29.08 1.20 0.82
CA ALA A 100 -30.35 0.50 0.61
C ALA A 100 -30.75 0.35 -0.86
N ASN A 101 -30.31 1.25 -1.73
CA ASN A 101 -30.61 1.23 -3.16
C ASN A 101 -29.41 0.83 -4.03
N THR A 102 -28.32 0.33 -3.43
CA THR A 102 -27.09 0.02 -4.13
C THR A 102 -26.95 -1.49 -4.34
N GLN A 103 -26.75 -1.89 -5.59
CA GLN A 103 -26.54 -3.31 -5.95
C GLN A 103 -25.14 -3.77 -5.54
N PRO A 104 -24.97 -5.03 -5.03
CA PRO A 104 -23.65 -5.58 -4.68
C PRO A 104 -22.61 -5.49 -5.79
N GLN A 105 -23.02 -5.72 -7.04
CA GLN A 105 -22.18 -5.69 -8.21
C GLN A 105 -21.65 -4.28 -8.52
N GLU A 106 -22.42 -3.24 -8.20
CA GLU A 106 -21.99 -1.85 -8.39
C GLU A 106 -20.89 -1.49 -7.42
N ILE A 107 -21.04 -1.85 -6.13
CA ILE A 107 -19.99 -1.64 -5.12
C ILE A 107 -18.69 -2.33 -5.55
N LYS A 108 -18.78 -3.60 -5.95
CA LYS A 108 -17.60 -4.37 -6.41
C LYS A 108 -16.94 -3.73 -7.63
N LYS A 109 -17.74 -3.24 -8.59
CA LYS A 109 -17.22 -2.56 -9.78
C LYS A 109 -16.54 -1.24 -9.42
N ILE A 110 -17.16 -0.42 -8.56
CA ILE A 110 -16.61 0.86 -8.12
C ILE A 110 -15.30 0.66 -7.38
N VAL A 111 -15.25 -0.23 -6.38
CA VAL A 111 -14.03 -0.53 -5.63
C VAL A 111 -12.93 -1.04 -6.55
N LYS A 112 -13.24 -1.93 -7.51
CA LYS A 112 -12.28 -2.42 -8.50
C LYS A 112 -11.77 -1.32 -9.45
N ARG A 113 -12.58 -0.30 -9.77
CA ARG A 113 -12.13 0.87 -10.55
C ARG A 113 -11.23 1.75 -9.71
N ILE A 114 -11.62 2.07 -8.48
CA ILE A 114 -10.84 2.86 -7.53
C ILE A 114 -9.46 2.24 -7.27
N ASP A 115 -9.40 0.93 -7.16
CA ASP A 115 -8.15 0.16 -7.00
C ASP A 115 -7.11 0.38 -8.12
N LYS A 116 -7.55 0.83 -9.29
CA LYS A 116 -6.68 1.12 -10.44
C LYS A 116 -6.26 2.58 -10.53
N LEU A 117 -6.83 3.44 -9.70
CA LEU A 117 -6.59 4.87 -9.71
C LEU A 117 -5.56 5.24 -8.64
N GLN A 118 -4.75 6.24 -8.94
CA GLN A 118 -3.98 6.94 -7.92
C GLN A 118 -4.86 8.05 -7.34
N LEU A 119 -5.51 7.77 -6.23
CA LEU A 119 -6.34 8.76 -5.55
C LEU A 119 -5.46 9.84 -4.91
N SER A 120 -5.90 11.11 -5.00
CA SER A 120 -5.37 12.16 -4.15
C SER A 120 -5.70 11.87 -2.68
N ASN A 121 -4.96 12.48 -1.75
CA ASN A 121 -5.23 12.31 -0.31
C ASN A 121 -6.67 12.69 0.04
N PHE A 122 -7.20 13.75 -0.56
CA PHE A 122 -8.59 14.18 -0.37
C PHE A 122 -9.60 13.15 -0.89
N SER A 123 -9.42 12.66 -2.12
CA SER A 123 -10.31 11.64 -2.70
C SER A 123 -10.27 10.33 -1.92
N LYS A 124 -9.10 9.97 -1.41
CA LYS A 124 -8.90 8.79 -0.57
C LYS A 124 -9.63 8.94 0.77
N ASP A 125 -9.54 10.10 1.42
CA ASP A 125 -10.24 10.40 2.67
C ASP A 125 -11.76 10.32 2.49
N ILE A 126 -12.32 10.91 1.43
CA ILE A 126 -13.75 10.80 1.10
C ILE A 126 -14.15 9.33 0.91
N PHE A 127 -13.36 8.56 0.16
CA PHE A 127 -13.67 7.16 -0.07
C PHE A 127 -13.64 6.34 1.22
N ILE A 128 -12.64 6.54 2.07
CA ILE A 128 -12.52 5.88 3.38
C ILE A 128 -13.73 6.25 4.25
N LYS A 129 -14.09 7.52 4.35
CA LYS A 129 -15.27 7.97 5.11
C LYS A 129 -16.55 7.34 4.59
N THR A 130 -16.75 7.32 3.27
CA THR A 130 -17.92 6.69 2.67
C THR A 130 -18.01 5.20 2.99
N MET A 131 -16.89 4.47 2.87
CA MET A 131 -16.88 3.02 3.09
C MET A 131 -16.98 2.63 4.57
N LEU A 132 -16.44 3.46 5.47
CA LEU A 132 -16.33 3.14 6.89
C LEU A 132 -17.31 3.88 7.79
N THR A 133 -18.23 4.67 7.25
CA THR A 133 -19.37 5.18 7.99
C THR A 133 -20.27 4.01 8.42
N TYR A 134 -20.75 4.03 9.67
CA TYR A 134 -21.70 3.04 10.17
C TYR A 134 -22.92 2.99 9.26
N SER A 135 -23.22 1.80 8.76
CA SER A 135 -24.31 1.59 7.80
C SER A 135 -24.79 0.15 7.81
N TYR A 136 -26.03 -0.05 7.39
CA TYR A 136 -26.51 -1.39 7.08
C TYR A 136 -25.85 -1.94 5.82
N THR A 137 -25.75 -3.24 5.77
CA THR A 137 -25.24 -3.96 4.59
C THR A 137 -26.17 -3.74 3.38
N PRO A 138 -25.64 -3.58 2.17
CA PRO A 138 -26.45 -3.50 0.94
C PRO A 138 -27.37 -4.70 0.78
N PRO A 139 -28.57 -4.53 0.22
CA PRO A 139 -29.44 -5.66 -0.06
C PRO A 139 -28.76 -6.71 -0.92
N GLN A 140 -29.01 -7.99 -0.63
CA GLN A 140 -28.44 -9.14 -1.34
C GLN A 140 -26.92 -9.32 -1.20
N MET A 141 -26.26 -8.61 -0.31
CA MET A 141 -24.86 -8.82 0.07
C MET A 141 -24.80 -9.35 1.51
N SER A 142 -23.96 -10.34 1.79
CA SER A 142 -23.74 -10.74 3.18
C SER A 142 -22.92 -9.70 3.93
N GLU A 143 -23.11 -9.62 5.23
CA GLU A 143 -22.34 -8.76 6.13
C GLU A 143 -20.83 -9.05 6.00
N GLU A 144 -20.47 -10.33 6.00
CA GLU A 144 -19.10 -10.79 5.86
C GLU A 144 -18.44 -10.30 4.57
N GLU A 145 -19.16 -10.40 3.45
CA GLU A 145 -18.66 -9.95 2.15
C GLU A 145 -18.47 -8.44 2.13
N PHE A 146 -19.39 -7.68 2.72
CA PHE A 146 -19.28 -6.22 2.77
C PHE A 146 -18.12 -5.77 3.63
N ILE A 147 -17.92 -6.40 4.79
CA ILE A 147 -16.77 -6.17 5.65
C ILE A 147 -15.46 -6.52 4.93
N GLU A 148 -15.43 -7.66 4.24
CA GLU A 148 -14.24 -8.11 3.54
C GLU A 148 -13.82 -7.14 2.42
N ILE A 149 -14.75 -6.58 1.67
CA ILE A 149 -14.46 -5.56 0.65
C ILE A 149 -13.79 -4.35 1.27
N LYS A 150 -14.34 -3.82 2.38
CA LYS A 150 -13.80 -2.67 3.11
C LYS A 150 -12.37 -2.93 3.60
N LEU A 151 -12.18 -4.02 4.33
CA LEU A 151 -10.90 -4.35 4.97
C LEU A 151 -9.82 -4.74 3.97
N ASN A 152 -10.15 -5.49 2.90
CA ASN A 152 -9.18 -5.82 1.85
C ASN A 152 -8.67 -4.56 1.13
N TRP A 153 -9.54 -3.57 0.91
CA TRP A 153 -9.11 -2.31 0.31
C TRP A 153 -8.14 -1.56 1.23
N LEU A 154 -8.44 -1.48 2.54
CA LEU A 154 -7.56 -0.82 3.52
C LEU A 154 -6.19 -1.52 3.61
N MET A 155 -6.17 -2.86 3.69
CA MET A 155 -4.92 -3.63 3.71
C MET A 155 -4.10 -3.43 2.44
N LYS A 156 -4.75 -3.40 1.28
CA LYS A 156 -4.09 -3.20 -0.01
C LYS A 156 -3.46 -1.81 -0.16
N ASN A 157 -4.07 -0.80 0.46
CA ASN A 157 -3.61 0.59 0.40
C ASN A 157 -2.77 1.00 1.62
N ASP A 158 -2.32 0.04 2.43
CA ASP A 158 -1.46 0.23 3.60
C ASP A 158 -2.04 1.22 4.65
N GLU A 159 -3.39 1.20 4.84
CA GLU A 159 -4.11 2.06 5.79
C GLU A 159 -4.09 1.50 7.22
N GLU A 160 -2.90 1.31 7.79
CA GLU A 160 -2.69 0.66 9.08
C GLU A 160 -3.45 1.36 10.22
N LYS A 161 -3.40 2.69 10.30
CA LYS A 161 -4.06 3.47 11.37
C LYS A 161 -5.58 3.32 11.33
N ILE A 162 -6.16 3.30 10.14
CA ILE A 162 -7.60 3.13 9.95
C ILE A 162 -8.03 1.71 10.35
N LEU A 163 -7.22 0.70 10.01
CA LEU A 163 -7.46 -0.68 10.44
C LEU A 163 -7.39 -0.84 11.96
N GLU A 164 -6.48 -0.16 12.64
CA GLU A 164 -6.40 -0.16 14.09
C GLU A 164 -7.61 0.52 14.72
N GLU A 165 -8.06 1.65 14.17
CA GLU A 165 -9.27 2.32 14.62
C GLU A 165 -10.51 1.44 14.42
N TYR A 166 -10.57 0.71 13.28
CA TYR A 166 -11.64 -0.24 13.02
C TYR A 166 -11.65 -1.39 14.05
N LEU A 167 -10.49 -1.95 14.41
CA LEU A 167 -10.35 -2.97 15.46
C LEU A 167 -10.79 -2.47 16.83
N ASN A 168 -10.50 -1.20 17.16
CA ASN A 168 -10.88 -0.58 18.43
C ASN A 168 -12.40 -0.37 18.54
N LYS A 169 -13.05 0.03 17.45
CA LYS A 169 -14.50 0.34 17.45
C LYS A 169 -15.38 -0.89 17.22
N ASN A 170 -14.86 -1.96 16.62
CA ASN A 170 -15.60 -3.17 16.30
C ASN A 170 -14.97 -4.37 16.99
N GLN A 171 -15.58 -4.84 18.08
CA GLN A 171 -14.98 -5.90 18.91
C GLN A 171 -14.95 -7.24 18.19
N GLU A 172 -16.04 -7.61 17.49
CA GLU A 172 -16.19 -8.88 16.80
C GLU A 172 -16.67 -8.67 15.37
N PHE A 173 -15.94 -9.23 14.40
CA PHE A 173 -16.33 -9.23 12.99
C PHE A 173 -15.62 -10.36 12.23
N HIS A 174 -16.18 -10.70 11.07
CA HIS A 174 -15.60 -11.74 10.21
C HIS A 174 -14.17 -11.37 9.76
N ASN A 175 -13.26 -12.35 9.79
CA ASN A 175 -11.86 -12.18 9.39
C ASN A 175 -11.02 -11.22 10.28
N LYS A 176 -11.42 -10.94 11.50
CA LYS A 176 -10.64 -10.12 12.45
C LYS A 176 -9.19 -10.60 12.59
N ALA A 177 -8.97 -11.92 12.69
CA ALA A 177 -7.63 -12.51 12.76
C ALA A 177 -6.75 -12.11 11.59
N LYS A 178 -7.29 -12.08 10.36
CA LYS A 178 -6.57 -11.68 9.14
C LYS A 178 -6.10 -10.23 9.21
N VAL A 179 -6.91 -9.32 9.76
CA VAL A 179 -6.54 -7.90 9.94
C VAL A 179 -5.43 -7.78 10.97
N ILE A 180 -5.54 -8.47 12.11
CA ILE A 180 -4.49 -8.46 13.13
C ILE A 180 -3.18 -9.04 12.57
N GLN A 181 -3.25 -10.15 11.84
CA GLN A 181 -2.07 -10.73 11.19
C GLN A 181 -1.41 -9.76 10.21
N TYR A 182 -2.21 -9.07 9.38
CA TYR A 182 -1.69 -8.03 8.48
C TYR A 182 -0.93 -6.94 9.26
N LEU A 183 -1.49 -6.41 10.35
CA LEU A 183 -0.85 -5.37 11.16
C LEU A 183 0.43 -5.88 11.86
N VAL A 184 0.43 -7.12 12.31
CA VAL A 184 1.63 -7.80 12.85
C VAL A 184 2.70 -7.91 11.77
N ASP A 185 2.35 -8.39 10.57
CA ASP A 185 3.28 -8.53 9.45
C ASP A 185 3.84 -7.17 9.00
N ARG A 186 3.02 -6.12 9.00
CA ARG A 186 3.49 -4.75 8.73
C ARG A 186 4.48 -4.27 9.78
N SER A 187 4.24 -4.58 11.06
CA SER A 187 5.15 -4.23 12.14
C SER A 187 6.48 -4.99 12.05
N ILE A 188 6.45 -6.29 11.70
CA ILE A 188 7.66 -7.09 11.46
C ILE A 188 8.42 -6.54 10.26
N SER A 189 7.73 -6.32 9.11
CA SER A 189 8.36 -5.83 7.88
C SER A 189 9.00 -4.45 8.04
N SER A 190 8.45 -3.62 8.93
CA SER A 190 9.00 -2.32 9.29
C SER A 190 10.06 -2.37 10.40
N ALA A 191 10.42 -3.55 10.88
CA ALA A 191 11.31 -3.78 12.05
C ALA A 191 10.83 -3.08 13.36
N LYS A 192 9.53 -2.84 13.49
CA LYS A 192 8.89 -2.20 14.65
C LYS A 192 8.22 -3.22 15.56
N LEU A 193 9.00 -4.14 16.12
CA LEU A 193 8.49 -5.28 16.89
C LEU A 193 7.68 -4.88 18.14
N LYS A 194 8.03 -3.77 18.78
CA LYS A 194 7.28 -3.26 19.93
C LYS A 194 5.84 -2.94 19.52
N ASP A 195 5.65 -2.20 18.42
CA ASP A 195 4.33 -1.84 17.89
C ASP A 195 3.56 -3.10 17.50
N GLY A 196 4.23 -4.09 16.87
CA GLY A 196 3.64 -5.39 16.56
C GLY A 196 3.13 -6.11 17.82
N CYS A 197 3.90 -6.11 18.91
CA CYS A 197 3.49 -6.73 20.16
C CYS A 197 2.30 -6.01 20.82
N GLU A 198 2.09 -4.73 20.57
CA GLU A 198 0.89 -4.02 21.02
C GLU A 198 -0.38 -4.50 20.29
N LYS A 199 -0.26 -4.95 19.01
CA LYS A 199 -1.38 -5.50 18.25
C LYS A 199 -1.89 -6.82 18.81
N VAL A 200 -1.10 -7.53 19.63
CA VAL A 200 -1.52 -8.74 20.34
C VAL A 200 -2.73 -8.47 21.27
N ASN A 201 -2.90 -7.24 21.74
CA ASN A 201 -4.04 -6.85 22.59
C ASN A 201 -5.39 -6.95 21.87
N PHE A 202 -5.43 -6.97 20.54
CA PHE A 202 -6.65 -7.19 19.74
C PHE A 202 -7.06 -8.65 19.67
N ILE A 203 -6.19 -9.59 20.08
CA ILE A 203 -6.49 -11.02 20.09
C ILE A 203 -7.34 -11.33 21.33
N ASN A 204 -8.57 -11.75 21.11
CA ASN A 204 -9.48 -12.21 22.15
C ASN A 204 -9.53 -13.74 22.23
N LYS A 205 -10.33 -14.29 23.14
CA LYS A 205 -10.44 -15.75 23.37
C LYS A 205 -11.06 -16.51 22.19
N GLU A 206 -11.78 -15.84 21.31
CA GLU A 206 -12.47 -16.43 20.17
C GLU A 206 -11.53 -16.63 18.97
N ILE A 207 -10.46 -15.85 18.90
CA ILE A 207 -9.45 -15.95 17.84
C ILE A 207 -8.51 -17.11 18.15
N LYS A 208 -8.68 -18.21 17.41
CA LYS A 208 -7.79 -19.39 17.45
C LYS A 208 -6.96 -19.42 16.17
N ASP A 209 -5.96 -18.56 16.08
CA ASP A 209 -5.05 -18.46 14.95
C ASP A 209 -3.63 -18.84 15.37
N SER A 210 -3.09 -19.91 14.74
CA SER A 210 -1.77 -20.45 15.07
C SER A 210 -0.64 -19.43 14.87
N TYR A 211 -0.73 -18.57 13.86
CA TYR A 211 0.28 -17.54 13.57
C TYR A 211 0.30 -16.48 14.67
N LEU A 212 -0.87 -15.99 15.04
CA LEU A 212 -1.03 -14.95 16.06
C LEU A 212 -0.66 -15.46 17.46
N GLU A 213 -1.03 -16.69 17.80
CA GLU A 213 -0.63 -17.28 19.08
C GLU A 213 0.89 -17.48 19.17
N LYS A 214 1.55 -17.90 18.07
CA LYS A 214 3.01 -17.97 17.98
C LYS A 214 3.65 -16.61 18.15
N PHE A 215 3.12 -15.57 17.50
CA PHE A 215 3.63 -14.22 17.64
C PHE A 215 3.44 -13.67 19.06
N LYS A 216 2.33 -13.98 19.72
CA LYS A 216 2.07 -13.62 21.10
C LYS A 216 3.09 -14.23 22.06
N ILE A 217 3.45 -15.52 21.89
CA ILE A 217 4.51 -16.17 22.66
C ILE A 217 5.83 -15.43 22.45
N TYR A 218 6.20 -15.13 21.21
CA TYR A 218 7.39 -14.34 20.93
C TYR A 218 7.38 -12.97 21.63
N CYS A 219 6.24 -12.26 21.62
CA CYS A 219 6.11 -10.97 22.29
C CYS A 219 6.30 -11.06 23.80
N LEU A 220 5.88 -12.14 24.44
CA LEU A 220 6.14 -12.35 25.87
C LEU A 220 7.64 -12.55 26.15
N ILE A 221 8.35 -13.28 25.27
CA ILE A 221 9.81 -13.43 25.37
C ILE A 221 10.49 -12.07 25.17
N PHE A 222 10.07 -11.31 24.16
CA PHE A 222 10.58 -9.96 23.89
C PHE A 222 10.39 -9.01 25.08
N GLN A 223 9.26 -9.15 25.81
CA GLN A 223 8.97 -8.40 27.04
C GLN A 223 9.64 -9.00 28.31
N LYS A 224 10.48 -10.01 28.16
CA LYS A 224 11.14 -10.75 29.29
C LYS A 224 10.16 -11.45 30.24
N LYS A 225 8.96 -11.79 29.79
CA LYS A 225 7.93 -12.51 30.53
C LYS A 225 8.03 -14.03 30.27
N ASN A 226 9.23 -14.61 30.45
CA ASN A 226 9.56 -15.96 30.04
C ASN A 226 8.64 -17.03 30.63
N ASN A 227 8.20 -16.91 31.89
CA ASN A 227 7.32 -17.89 32.53
C ASN A 227 5.93 -17.92 31.85
N GLN A 228 5.41 -16.74 31.47
CA GLN A 228 4.14 -16.65 30.73
C GLN A 228 4.29 -17.17 29.28
N ALA A 229 5.41 -16.87 28.64
CA ALA A 229 5.72 -17.39 27.32
C ALA A 229 5.79 -18.92 27.32
N GLN A 230 6.48 -19.51 28.32
CA GLN A 230 6.57 -20.97 28.47
C GLN A 230 5.20 -21.61 28.64
N LEU A 231 4.37 -21.06 29.52
CA LEU A 231 3.01 -21.58 29.74
C LEU A 231 2.17 -21.59 28.45
N LEU A 232 2.14 -20.45 27.72
CA LEU A 232 1.41 -20.39 26.47
C LEU A 232 2.01 -21.29 25.38
N PHE A 233 3.32 -21.46 25.37
CA PHE A 233 4.01 -22.34 24.45
C PHE A 233 3.63 -23.83 24.69
N ASP A 234 3.55 -24.26 25.95
CA ASP A 234 3.15 -25.61 26.29
C ASP A 234 1.67 -25.84 25.90
N ILE A 235 0.78 -24.90 26.19
CA ILE A 235 -0.62 -24.94 25.75
C ILE A 235 -0.70 -25.04 24.20
N LEU A 236 0.08 -24.26 23.47
CA LEU A 236 0.09 -24.28 22.01
C LEU A 236 0.51 -25.65 21.45
N LYS A 237 1.47 -26.34 22.11
CA LYS A 237 1.89 -27.69 21.74
C LYS A 237 0.81 -28.71 22.01
N GLU A 238 0.14 -28.63 23.16
CA GLU A 238 -0.99 -29.53 23.52
C GLU A 238 -2.13 -29.39 22.51
N GLN A 239 -2.39 -28.20 22.04
CA GLN A 239 -3.39 -27.92 21.00
C GLN A 239 -2.95 -28.34 19.59
N LYS A 240 -1.74 -28.86 19.40
CA LYS A 240 -1.14 -29.22 18.09
C LYS A 240 -1.08 -28.04 17.09
N MET A 241 -1.01 -26.83 17.60
CA MET A 241 -0.90 -25.59 16.80
C MET A 241 0.55 -25.14 16.61
N SER A 242 1.52 -25.84 17.22
CA SER A 242 2.95 -25.63 17.07
C SER A 242 3.55 -26.59 16.04
N ASP A 243 4.75 -26.27 15.56
CA ASP A 243 5.54 -27.10 14.66
C ASP A 243 7.02 -27.11 15.07
N ASP A 244 7.78 -28.06 14.49
CA ASP A 244 9.18 -28.30 14.89
C ASP A 244 10.07 -27.07 14.74
N PHE A 245 9.87 -26.29 13.68
CA PHE A 245 10.65 -25.07 13.49
C PHE A 245 10.40 -24.05 14.60
N PHE A 246 9.14 -23.78 14.90
CA PHE A 246 8.78 -22.84 15.95
C PHE A 246 9.24 -23.35 17.33
N ASN A 247 9.07 -24.65 17.59
CA ASN A 247 9.52 -25.29 18.84
C ASN A 247 11.02 -25.13 19.05
N ASP A 248 11.82 -25.37 18.03
CA ASP A 248 13.28 -25.20 18.05
C ASP A 248 13.67 -23.76 18.38
N LYS A 249 13.07 -22.78 17.69
CA LYS A 249 13.38 -21.37 17.87
C LYS A 249 12.99 -20.85 19.26
N ILE A 250 11.79 -21.21 19.74
CA ILE A 250 11.30 -20.77 21.05
C ILE A 250 12.08 -21.41 22.20
N ASN A 251 12.42 -22.71 22.13
CA ASN A 251 13.27 -23.36 23.13
C ASN A 251 14.64 -22.67 23.25
N TYR A 252 15.23 -22.24 22.12
CA TYR A 252 16.46 -21.48 22.12
C TYR A 252 16.30 -20.09 22.75
N LEU A 253 15.26 -19.36 22.35
CA LEU A 253 15.00 -18.01 22.88
C LEU A 253 14.63 -17.99 24.37
N LEU A 254 14.01 -19.06 24.89
CA LEU A 254 13.74 -19.25 26.31
C LEU A 254 14.97 -19.75 27.12
N GLY A 255 16.08 -20.07 26.42
CA GLY A 255 17.28 -20.60 27.06
C GLY A 255 17.18 -22.08 27.47
N ILE A 256 16.15 -22.80 27.04
CA ILE A 256 15.97 -24.24 27.28
C ILE A 256 16.97 -25.05 26.47
N SER A 257 17.16 -24.66 25.20
CA SER A 257 18.16 -25.23 24.29
C SER A 257 19.38 -24.34 24.16
N LYS A 258 20.60 -24.93 24.14
CA LYS A 258 21.86 -24.20 23.91
C LYS A 258 22.13 -23.91 22.45
N SER A 259 21.48 -24.58 21.54
CA SER A 259 21.66 -24.45 20.08
C SER A 259 20.33 -24.50 19.37
N THR A 260 20.25 -23.96 18.18
CA THR A 260 19.09 -23.97 17.31
C THR A 260 19.51 -24.19 15.87
N SER A 261 18.57 -24.65 15.04
CA SER A 261 18.77 -24.83 13.59
C SER A 261 19.27 -23.53 12.94
N GLN A 262 20.31 -23.65 12.11
CA GLN A 262 20.85 -22.52 11.33
C GLN A 262 20.17 -22.35 9.96
N LYS A 263 19.08 -23.08 9.71
CA LYS A 263 18.30 -22.95 8.47
C LYS A 263 17.39 -21.74 8.52
N VAL A 264 17.40 -20.94 7.47
CA VAL A 264 16.45 -19.82 7.28
C VAL A 264 15.13 -20.38 6.75
N ASN A 265 14.02 -19.90 7.30
CA ASN A 265 12.68 -20.33 6.91
C ASN A 265 11.89 -19.14 6.35
N GLU A 266 11.52 -19.23 5.07
CA GLU A 266 10.79 -18.20 4.31
C GLU A 266 9.28 -18.48 4.20
N LYS A 267 8.74 -19.47 4.93
CA LYS A 267 7.33 -19.88 4.85
C LYS A 267 6.37 -18.72 5.17
N ASN A 268 6.73 -17.89 6.14
CA ASN A 268 6.02 -16.67 6.51
C ASN A 268 6.98 -15.68 7.16
N LEU A 269 6.51 -14.45 7.38
CA LEU A 269 7.35 -13.36 7.85
C LEU A 269 7.83 -13.57 9.31
N LEU A 270 6.98 -14.12 10.18
CA LEU A 270 7.37 -14.46 11.56
C LEU A 270 8.52 -15.48 11.58
N TYR A 271 8.45 -16.53 10.77
CA TYR A 271 9.50 -17.56 10.72
C TYR A 271 10.80 -17.02 10.14
N PHE A 272 10.70 -16.17 9.14
CA PHE A 272 11.85 -15.49 8.60
C PHE A 272 12.50 -14.58 9.65
N TYR A 273 11.68 -13.79 10.36
CA TYR A 273 12.14 -12.97 11.45
C TYR A 273 12.82 -13.78 12.56
N LEU A 274 12.20 -14.88 13.03
CA LEU A 274 12.79 -15.78 14.03
C LEU A 274 14.13 -16.36 13.53
N SER A 275 14.24 -16.68 12.24
CA SER A 275 15.52 -17.11 11.65
C SER A 275 16.56 -16.01 11.76
N SER A 276 16.21 -14.77 11.41
CA SER A 276 17.16 -13.65 11.38
C SER A 276 17.77 -13.31 12.75
N ILE A 277 17.03 -13.55 13.84
CA ILE A 277 17.50 -13.26 15.21
C ILE A 277 18.16 -14.44 15.93
N THR A 278 18.04 -15.65 15.37
CA THR A 278 18.56 -16.88 16.04
C THR A 278 19.65 -17.58 15.24
N VAL A 279 19.81 -17.27 13.96
CA VAL A 279 20.91 -17.80 13.12
C VAL A 279 22.17 -16.99 13.36
N THR A 280 23.26 -17.66 13.66
CA THR A 280 24.58 -17.03 13.83
C THR A 280 25.05 -16.48 12.47
N ASP A 281 25.61 -15.27 12.46
CA ASP A 281 26.06 -14.60 11.23
C ASP A 281 25.02 -14.62 10.10
N PHE A 282 23.78 -14.27 10.45
CA PHE A 282 22.66 -14.30 9.52
C PHE A 282 23.00 -13.56 8.23
N LYS A 283 22.97 -14.28 7.12
CA LYS A 283 23.15 -13.78 5.77
C LYS A 283 22.03 -14.33 4.90
N PHE A 284 21.30 -13.45 4.26
CA PHE A 284 20.24 -13.82 3.33
C PHE A 284 20.26 -12.90 2.14
N GLN A 285 20.24 -13.49 0.95
CA GLN A 285 20.14 -12.73 -0.30
C GLN A 285 18.77 -12.95 -0.92
N PRO A 286 17.90 -11.95 -0.87
CA PRO A 286 16.57 -12.05 -1.46
C PRO A 286 16.66 -12.16 -2.99
N ASN A 287 15.66 -12.79 -3.58
CA ASN A 287 15.53 -13.00 -5.03
C ASN A 287 14.08 -12.73 -5.48
N LYS A 288 13.79 -12.92 -6.78
CA LYS A 288 12.45 -12.66 -7.37
C LYS A 288 11.30 -13.47 -6.74
N LYS A 289 11.59 -14.59 -6.05
CA LYS A 289 10.59 -15.42 -5.37
C LYS A 289 10.37 -15.01 -3.91
N THR A 290 11.28 -14.22 -3.36
CA THR A 290 11.19 -13.73 -1.99
C THR A 290 9.97 -12.82 -1.85
N SER A 291 9.16 -13.05 -0.81
CA SER A 291 7.94 -12.26 -0.58
C SER A 291 8.23 -10.79 -0.31
N LYS A 292 7.27 -9.91 -0.65
CA LYS A 292 7.37 -8.46 -0.42
C LYS A 292 7.68 -8.13 1.04
N GLY A 293 7.00 -8.76 2.00
CA GLY A 293 7.21 -8.52 3.44
C GLY A 293 8.64 -8.86 3.91
N ILE A 294 9.25 -9.93 3.37
CA ILE A 294 10.64 -10.28 3.66
C ILE A 294 11.60 -9.22 3.08
N TRP A 295 11.37 -8.75 1.86
CA TRP A 295 12.15 -7.67 1.26
C TRP A 295 12.09 -6.40 2.11
N GLU A 296 10.88 -5.98 2.50
CA GLU A 296 10.67 -4.81 3.36
C GLU A 296 11.37 -4.96 4.71
N TYR A 297 11.27 -6.14 5.34
CA TYR A 297 11.94 -6.43 6.59
C TYR A 297 13.47 -6.34 6.47
N LEU A 298 14.05 -7.00 5.48
CA LEU A 298 15.49 -6.96 5.22
C LEU A 298 15.99 -5.52 5.01
N ASN A 299 15.21 -4.72 4.30
CA ASN A 299 15.50 -3.31 4.09
C ASN A 299 15.41 -2.51 5.40
N SER A 300 14.31 -2.65 6.15
CA SER A 300 14.05 -1.91 7.39
C SER A 300 15.02 -2.28 8.50
N ALA A 301 15.41 -3.56 8.59
CA ALA A 301 16.41 -4.07 9.52
C ALA A 301 17.87 -3.86 9.05
N ASN A 302 18.08 -3.25 7.88
CA ASN A 302 19.39 -3.03 7.25
C ASN A 302 20.22 -4.32 7.08
N LEU A 303 19.54 -5.43 6.73
CA LEU A 303 20.17 -6.75 6.55
C LEU A 303 20.59 -7.03 5.09
N ILE A 304 20.23 -6.17 4.14
CA ILE A 304 20.68 -6.28 2.75
C ILE A 304 22.12 -5.75 2.68
N LYS A 305 23.06 -6.69 2.54
CA LYS A 305 24.46 -6.37 2.30
C LYS A 305 24.81 -6.71 0.87
N LEU A 306 25.35 -5.76 0.14
CA LEU A 306 25.90 -6.01 -1.17
C LEU A 306 27.38 -6.38 -0.96
N GLU A 307 27.68 -7.69 -1.03
CA GLU A 307 29.05 -8.18 -0.89
C GLU A 307 29.77 -8.23 -2.25
N ASP A 308 29.03 -8.20 -3.36
CA ASP A 308 29.54 -8.32 -4.72
C ASP A 308 28.88 -7.32 -5.67
N VAL A 309 29.56 -6.22 -5.90
CA VAL A 309 29.14 -5.15 -6.85
C VAL A 309 29.38 -5.52 -8.33
N GLU A 310 30.03 -6.65 -8.59
CA GLU A 310 30.27 -7.15 -9.95
C GLU A 310 29.12 -8.03 -10.44
N ASN A 311 28.28 -8.53 -9.54
CA ASN A 311 27.14 -9.37 -9.89
C ASN A 311 25.98 -8.54 -10.46
N ILE A 312 26.01 -8.34 -11.77
CA ILE A 312 25.04 -7.51 -12.51
C ILE A 312 23.60 -8.02 -12.36
N ASP A 313 23.39 -9.34 -12.35
CA ASP A 313 22.03 -9.89 -12.24
C ASP A 313 21.44 -9.62 -10.84
N LYS A 314 22.28 -9.69 -9.83
CA LYS A 314 21.87 -9.33 -8.46
C LYS A 314 21.50 -7.83 -8.34
N ILE A 315 22.29 -6.96 -8.96
CA ILE A 315 21.98 -5.52 -8.96
C ILE A 315 20.65 -5.27 -9.69
N ARG A 316 20.37 -5.94 -10.80
CA ARG A 316 19.07 -5.86 -11.49
C ARG A 316 17.89 -6.27 -10.59
N GLU A 317 18.07 -7.33 -9.78
CA GLU A 317 17.03 -7.73 -8.80
C GLU A 317 16.80 -6.65 -7.75
N LEU A 318 17.86 -6.00 -7.26
CA LEU A 318 17.77 -4.89 -6.32
C LEU A 318 17.12 -3.65 -6.96
N GLU A 319 17.47 -3.31 -8.21
CA GLU A 319 16.81 -2.24 -8.98
C GLU A 319 15.31 -2.49 -9.12
N GLN A 320 14.91 -3.73 -9.45
CA GLN A 320 13.50 -4.10 -9.55
C GLN A 320 12.80 -3.99 -8.18
N ALA A 321 13.42 -4.49 -7.11
CA ALA A 321 12.88 -4.38 -5.76
C ALA A 321 12.69 -2.92 -5.33
N ALA A 322 13.63 -2.03 -5.70
CA ALA A 322 13.50 -0.60 -5.45
C ALA A 322 12.39 0.05 -6.31
N ASN A 323 12.21 -0.41 -7.55
CA ASN A 323 11.13 0.03 -8.42
C ASN A 323 9.75 -0.36 -7.88
N ASP A 324 9.66 -1.53 -7.25
CA ASP A 324 8.46 -2.07 -6.62
C ASP A 324 8.25 -1.53 -5.17
N ASN A 325 9.06 -0.55 -4.73
CA ASN A 325 9.05 0.06 -3.39
C ASN A 325 9.31 -0.92 -2.23
N THR A 326 9.94 -2.06 -2.47
CA THR A 326 10.33 -3.04 -1.44
C THR A 326 11.74 -2.82 -0.90
N LEU A 327 12.56 -2.09 -1.66
CA LEU A 327 13.90 -1.65 -1.28
C LEU A 327 13.98 -0.12 -1.29
N ASP A 328 14.72 0.47 -0.34
CA ASP A 328 15.00 1.91 -0.38
C ASP A 328 15.79 2.27 -1.65
N LYS A 329 15.21 3.17 -2.44
CA LYS A 329 15.77 3.64 -3.71
C LYS A 329 17.17 4.25 -3.56
N LYS A 330 17.50 4.83 -2.39
CA LYS A 330 18.82 5.39 -2.10
C LYS A 330 19.92 4.33 -2.17
N LYS A 331 19.62 3.09 -1.77
CA LYS A 331 20.59 1.98 -1.82
C LYS A 331 21.08 1.69 -3.23
N ILE A 332 20.24 1.87 -4.25
CA ILE A 332 20.66 1.69 -5.65
C ILE A 332 21.76 2.69 -6.04
N PHE A 333 21.60 3.95 -5.63
CA PHE A 333 22.61 4.97 -5.91
C PHE A 333 23.90 4.79 -5.10
N GLU A 334 23.80 4.20 -3.89
CA GLU A 334 24.97 3.79 -3.12
C GLU A 334 25.75 2.65 -3.80
N ILE A 335 25.02 1.66 -4.37
CA ILE A 335 25.59 0.58 -5.17
C ILE A 335 26.28 1.15 -6.40
N TYR A 336 25.64 2.05 -7.13
CA TYR A 336 26.22 2.66 -8.34
C TYR A 336 27.53 3.41 -8.07
N ARG A 337 27.73 3.98 -6.87
CA ARG A 337 28.99 4.61 -6.50
C ARG A 337 30.12 3.60 -6.31
N GLN A 338 29.80 2.36 -5.98
CA GLN A 338 30.79 1.33 -5.67
C GLN A 338 31.26 0.53 -6.90
N ILE A 339 30.50 0.59 -8.01
CA ILE A 339 30.90 -0.07 -9.27
C ILE A 339 32.16 0.62 -9.81
N PRO A 340 33.29 -0.11 -9.95
CA PRO A 340 34.54 0.51 -10.37
C PRO A 340 34.54 0.82 -11.87
N PHE A 341 35.02 2.01 -12.24
CA PHE A 341 35.32 2.39 -13.61
C PHE A 341 36.70 3.02 -13.70
N GLU A 342 37.41 2.75 -14.79
CA GLU A 342 38.66 3.42 -15.08
C GLU A 342 38.40 4.92 -15.35
N LEU A 343 39.38 5.77 -14.99
CA LEU A 343 39.27 7.21 -15.14
C LEU A 343 38.97 7.62 -16.59
N ASN A 344 39.57 6.96 -17.57
CA ASN A 344 39.32 7.21 -18.98
C ASN A 344 37.85 6.93 -19.37
N THR A 345 37.28 5.85 -18.84
CA THR A 345 35.84 5.51 -19.03
C THR A 345 34.93 6.58 -18.41
N LEU A 346 35.27 7.09 -17.22
CA LEU A 346 34.51 8.18 -16.57
C LEU A 346 34.59 9.50 -17.33
N ILE A 347 35.76 9.84 -17.89
CA ILE A 347 35.93 11.05 -18.70
C ILE A 347 35.05 10.97 -19.95
N ASN A 348 35.05 9.82 -20.66
CA ASN A 348 34.34 9.60 -21.91
C ASN A 348 32.97 8.90 -21.70
N ALA A 349 32.35 9.09 -20.55
CA ALA A 349 31.15 8.36 -20.15
C ALA A 349 30.00 8.49 -21.15
N GLU A 350 29.80 9.69 -21.72
CA GLU A 350 28.72 9.97 -22.68
C GLU A 350 28.92 9.28 -24.04
N ASP A 351 30.15 8.91 -24.38
CA ASP A 351 30.46 8.21 -25.64
C ASP A 351 30.38 6.67 -25.47
N VAL A 352 30.76 6.15 -24.28
CA VAL A 352 30.93 4.71 -24.09
C VAL A 352 29.77 4.01 -23.37
N TYR A 353 28.87 4.74 -22.70
CA TYR A 353 27.80 4.13 -21.89
C TYR A 353 26.93 3.15 -22.69
N GLN A 354 26.72 3.40 -23.99
CA GLN A 354 25.86 2.54 -24.83
C GLN A 354 26.47 1.17 -25.11
N THR A 355 27.78 1.03 -24.95
CA THR A 355 28.50 -0.25 -25.17
C THR A 355 28.46 -1.16 -23.94
N LEU A 356 28.04 -0.62 -22.79
CA LEU A 356 27.99 -1.35 -21.54
C LEU A 356 26.61 -2.04 -21.32
N ASN A 357 26.56 -2.98 -20.38
CA ASN A 357 25.25 -3.48 -19.91
C ASN A 357 24.46 -2.36 -19.21
N SER A 358 23.16 -2.52 -19.12
CA SER A 358 22.27 -1.44 -18.65
C SER A 358 22.53 -0.96 -17.20
N VAL A 359 22.98 -1.86 -16.31
CA VAL A 359 23.36 -1.49 -14.93
C VAL A 359 24.61 -0.61 -14.95
N ASN A 360 25.67 -1.06 -15.66
CA ASN A 360 26.91 -0.31 -15.76
C ASN A 360 26.72 1.03 -16.48
N SER A 361 25.86 1.08 -17.50
CA SER A 361 25.51 2.34 -18.18
C SER A 361 24.90 3.36 -17.19
N ARG A 362 23.91 2.94 -16.38
CA ARG A 362 23.31 3.81 -15.36
C ARG A 362 24.33 4.24 -14.31
N SER A 363 25.13 3.29 -13.83
CA SER A 363 26.16 3.57 -12.84
C SER A 363 27.21 4.56 -13.36
N LEU A 364 27.69 4.36 -14.57
CA LEU A 364 28.69 5.21 -15.21
C LEU A 364 28.18 6.66 -15.38
N ILE A 365 26.98 6.84 -15.94
CA ILE A 365 26.38 8.16 -16.12
C ILE A 365 26.07 8.81 -14.76
N TYR A 366 25.64 8.04 -13.76
CA TYR A 366 25.43 8.53 -12.41
C TYR A 366 26.74 9.04 -11.77
N GLN A 367 27.84 8.29 -11.88
CA GLN A 367 29.14 8.73 -11.36
C GLN A 367 29.66 9.95 -12.11
N LYS A 368 29.50 10.01 -13.46
CA LYS A 368 29.80 11.20 -14.25
C LYS A 368 29.01 12.43 -13.80
N TYR A 369 27.70 12.26 -13.51
CA TYR A 369 26.87 13.32 -12.94
C TYR A 369 27.44 13.86 -11.62
N LEU A 370 27.86 12.97 -10.71
CA LEU A 370 28.44 13.38 -9.43
C LEU A 370 29.76 14.19 -9.58
N LEU A 371 30.52 13.89 -10.62
CA LEU A 371 31.80 14.55 -10.94
C LEU A 371 31.64 15.83 -11.78
N SER A 372 30.45 16.12 -12.28
CA SER A 372 30.21 17.31 -13.11
C SER A 372 29.93 18.54 -12.22
N ASP A 373 30.57 19.66 -12.50
CA ASP A 373 30.32 20.96 -11.84
C ASP A 373 29.43 21.88 -12.68
N ASN A 374 29.43 21.71 -14.00
CA ASN A 374 28.65 22.54 -14.91
C ASN A 374 27.18 22.20 -14.87
N ILE A 375 26.31 23.19 -14.63
CA ILE A 375 24.86 23.03 -14.47
C ILE A 375 24.23 22.46 -15.75
N GLU A 376 24.60 22.90 -16.90
CA GLU A 376 24.07 22.41 -18.19
C GLU A 376 24.41 20.92 -18.37
N ASN A 377 25.64 20.53 -18.09
CA ASN A 377 26.07 19.13 -18.14
C ASN A 377 25.33 18.27 -17.07
N LYS A 378 25.15 18.78 -15.85
CA LYS A 378 24.35 18.11 -14.84
C LYS A 378 22.93 17.83 -15.33
N ILE A 379 22.28 18.82 -15.92
CA ILE A 379 20.93 18.67 -16.47
C ILE A 379 20.92 17.61 -17.59
N LYS A 380 21.84 17.67 -18.54
CA LYS A 380 21.97 16.67 -19.63
C LYS A 380 22.12 15.25 -19.07
N LEU A 381 23.02 15.05 -18.11
CA LEU A 381 23.28 13.76 -17.50
C LEU A 381 22.08 13.24 -16.66
N LEU A 382 21.35 14.11 -15.97
CA LEU A 382 20.12 13.76 -15.26
C LEU A 382 19.04 13.29 -16.25
N PHE A 383 18.86 13.96 -17.39
CA PHE A 383 17.87 13.51 -18.37
C PHE A 383 18.32 12.25 -19.11
N LEU A 384 19.61 12.10 -19.40
CA LEU A 384 20.15 10.84 -19.93
C LEU A 384 19.88 9.66 -18.98
N LEU A 385 20.13 9.83 -17.68
CA LEU A 385 19.78 8.83 -16.67
C LEU A 385 18.28 8.53 -16.68
N LYS A 386 17.41 9.53 -16.76
CA LYS A 386 15.96 9.34 -16.86
C LYS A 386 15.61 8.40 -18.02
N ASP A 387 16.21 8.60 -19.19
CA ASP A 387 15.95 7.77 -20.36
C ASP A 387 16.47 6.33 -20.17
N LEU A 388 17.64 6.16 -19.55
CA LEU A 388 18.19 4.84 -19.23
C LEU A 388 17.27 4.07 -18.24
N PHE A 389 16.78 4.72 -17.19
CA PHE A 389 15.81 4.11 -16.28
C PHE A 389 14.47 3.81 -16.95
N LYS A 390 14.01 4.70 -17.85
CA LYS A 390 12.77 4.48 -18.61
C LYS A 390 12.88 3.29 -19.56
N LYS A 391 14.01 3.12 -20.22
CA LYS A 391 14.27 1.99 -21.15
C LYS A 391 14.06 0.64 -20.47
N ASP A 392 14.47 0.51 -19.21
CA ASP A 392 14.36 -0.72 -18.43
C ASP A 392 13.11 -0.78 -17.53
N LYS A 393 12.16 0.16 -17.69
CA LYS A 393 10.91 0.27 -16.90
C LYS A 393 11.15 0.47 -15.39
N LEU A 394 12.20 1.18 -15.04
CA LEU A 394 12.62 1.47 -13.66
C LEU A 394 12.36 2.95 -13.26
N GLN A 395 11.37 3.60 -13.88
CA GLN A 395 11.10 5.03 -13.68
C GLN A 395 10.84 5.39 -12.21
N ASN A 396 10.22 4.48 -11.46
CA ASN A 396 9.88 4.70 -10.06
C ASN A 396 11.14 4.85 -9.18
N VAL A 397 12.24 4.15 -9.51
CA VAL A 397 13.52 4.31 -8.80
C VAL A 397 14.04 5.73 -8.94
N TYR A 398 13.90 6.32 -10.13
CA TYR A 398 14.59 7.53 -10.49
C TYR A 398 13.78 8.82 -10.30
N ALA A 399 12.44 8.76 -10.39
CA ALA A 399 11.58 9.95 -10.42
C ALA A 399 11.83 10.93 -9.26
N LYS A 400 11.86 10.43 -8.01
CA LYS A 400 12.11 11.25 -6.82
C LYS A 400 13.55 11.77 -6.77
N PHE A 401 14.53 10.96 -7.20
CA PHE A 401 15.92 11.35 -7.29
C PHE A 401 16.07 12.51 -8.27
N LEU A 402 15.52 12.41 -9.49
CA LEU A 402 15.53 13.47 -10.51
C LEU A 402 14.95 14.75 -9.94
N SER A 403 13.71 14.71 -9.43
CA SER A 403 13.03 15.89 -8.87
C SER A 403 13.86 16.60 -7.80
N ASN A 404 14.39 15.84 -6.83
CA ASN A 404 15.19 16.41 -5.75
C ASN A 404 16.47 17.07 -6.23
N ASN A 405 17.16 16.47 -7.22
CA ASN A 405 18.38 17.05 -7.76
C ASN A 405 18.10 18.26 -8.63
N LEU A 406 17.00 18.28 -9.40
CA LEU A 406 16.57 19.46 -10.15
C LEU A 406 16.18 20.63 -9.22
N LYS A 407 15.52 20.38 -8.08
CA LYS A 407 15.20 21.38 -7.06
C LYS A 407 16.46 22.01 -6.43
N GLN A 408 17.56 21.25 -6.33
CA GLN A 408 18.81 21.69 -5.72
C GLN A 408 19.70 22.51 -6.67
N LEU A 409 19.39 22.55 -7.98
CA LEU A 409 20.13 23.38 -8.93
C LEU A 409 19.82 24.87 -8.69
N ASP A 410 20.83 25.70 -8.90
CA ASP A 410 20.66 27.14 -8.87
C ASP A 410 19.78 27.55 -10.07
N GLN A 411 18.53 27.90 -9.79
CA GLN A 411 17.49 28.15 -10.79
C GLN A 411 17.86 29.32 -11.70
N ASP A 412 18.59 30.31 -11.19
CA ASP A 412 19.03 31.51 -11.97
C ASP A 412 20.08 31.15 -13.01
N LYS A 413 20.79 30.04 -12.82
CA LYS A 413 21.84 29.56 -13.74
C LYS A 413 21.38 28.50 -14.74
N ILE A 414 20.11 28.12 -14.69
CA ILE A 414 19.55 27.15 -15.64
C ILE A 414 19.39 27.82 -17.01
N PRO A 415 20.01 27.26 -18.09
CA PRO A 415 19.83 27.80 -19.41
C PRO A 415 18.36 27.84 -19.85
N LYS A 416 17.90 28.89 -20.52
CA LYS A 416 16.51 29.06 -20.95
C LYS A 416 15.94 27.87 -21.71
N SER A 417 16.79 27.18 -22.48
CA SER A 417 16.42 25.97 -23.23
C SER A 417 16.01 24.79 -22.35
N TYR A 418 16.39 24.76 -21.06
CA TYR A 418 16.09 23.70 -20.13
C TYR A 418 15.04 24.06 -19.09
N GLN A 419 14.67 25.33 -18.93
CA GLN A 419 13.75 25.77 -17.85
C GLN A 419 12.43 25.03 -17.89
N GLU A 420 11.75 24.98 -19.04
CA GLU A 420 10.45 24.30 -19.17
C GLU A 420 10.51 22.79 -18.86
N ILE A 421 11.56 22.11 -19.33
CA ILE A 421 11.70 20.68 -19.09
C ILE A 421 12.09 20.37 -17.63
N VAL A 422 12.85 21.26 -16.99
CA VAL A 422 13.19 21.17 -15.58
C VAL A 422 11.94 21.33 -14.73
N GLU A 423 11.15 22.38 -14.94
CA GLU A 423 9.88 22.64 -14.23
C GLU A 423 8.90 21.45 -14.34
N LYS A 424 8.73 20.90 -15.53
CA LYS A 424 7.86 19.73 -15.77
C LYS A 424 8.30 18.45 -15.05
N ASN A 425 9.56 18.36 -14.61
CA ASN A 425 10.11 17.17 -13.96
C ASN A 425 10.34 17.36 -12.45
N ILE A 426 10.07 18.53 -11.92
CA ILE A 426 10.02 18.77 -10.49
C ILE A 426 8.66 18.28 -10.00
N LEU A 427 8.67 17.22 -9.18
CA LEU A 427 7.48 16.77 -8.49
C LEU A 427 7.11 17.81 -7.43
N GLU A 428 5.90 18.31 -7.47
CA GLU A 428 5.36 19.11 -6.37
C GLU A 428 5.32 18.22 -5.11
N ASP A 429 5.73 18.77 -3.98
CA ASP A 429 5.55 18.09 -2.71
C ASP A 429 4.04 18.03 -2.46
N GLU A 430 3.51 16.85 -2.15
CA GLU A 430 2.08 16.56 -1.95
C GLU A 430 1.46 17.28 -0.72
N GLU A 431 1.97 18.42 -0.33
CA GLU A 431 1.24 19.37 0.51
C GLU A 431 0.32 20.20 -0.41
N PHE A 432 -0.86 19.65 -0.67
CA PHE A 432 -1.96 20.43 -1.20
C PHE A 432 -2.29 21.53 -0.18
N LYS A 433 -1.68 22.70 -0.35
CA LYS A 433 -2.21 23.92 0.25
C LYS A 433 -3.56 24.12 -0.41
N LEU A 434 -4.64 23.80 0.34
CA LEU A 434 -5.99 24.22 -0.01
C LEU A 434 -5.96 25.70 -0.34
N GLY A 435 -5.91 26.01 -1.65
CA GLY A 435 -6.08 27.36 -2.14
C GLY A 435 -7.46 27.79 -1.65
N LYS A 436 -7.49 28.89 -0.89
CA LYS A 436 -8.74 29.54 -0.47
C LYS A 436 -9.59 29.72 -1.71
N ILE A 437 -10.63 28.89 -1.83
CA ILE A 437 -11.74 29.17 -2.74
C ILE A 437 -12.38 30.45 -2.18
N LYS A 438 -12.21 31.55 -2.91
CA LYS A 438 -12.95 32.79 -2.67
C LYS A 438 -14.37 32.64 -3.21
#